data_0647babc9ebd2493c731382bd84b138e
#
_entry.id   0647babc9ebd2493c731382bd84b138e
#
_cell.length_a   1.000
_cell.length_b   1.000
_cell.length_c   1.000
_cell.angle_alpha   90.00
_cell.angle_beta   90.00
_cell.angle_gamma   90.00
#
_symmetry.space_group_name_H-M   'P 1'
#
loop_
_entity.id
_entity.type
_entity.pdbx_description
1 polymer ?
#
loop_
_entity_poly.entity_id
_entity_poly.type
_entity_poly.pdbx_seq_one_letter_code
_entity_poly.pdbx_strand_id
1 'polypeptide(L)'
;MNVIELALIAQEHMNKNRIYAKGVSFAMKTLPKSYNGTKAELAMYLAERIERTICNMSHDEDHELYYGQIALLNQMIKECL
;
A
#
# COMPACT_ATOMS: atom_id res chain seq x y z
N MET A 1 12.55 -6.85 -8.20
CA MET A 1 11.45 -7.34 -7.34
C MET A 1 10.12 -6.91 -7.93
N ASN A 2 9.21 -7.86 -8.06
CA ASN A 2 7.88 -7.59 -8.61
C ASN A 2 6.96 -7.02 -7.52
N VAL A 3 6.70 -5.74 -7.59
CA VAL A 3 5.89 -5.04 -6.58
C VAL A 3 4.42 -5.44 -6.67
N ILE A 4 3.91 -5.71 -7.87
CA ILE A 4 2.51 -6.12 -8.05
C ILE A 4 2.26 -7.49 -7.44
N GLU A 5 3.19 -8.44 -7.60
CA GLU A 5 3.08 -9.73 -6.92
C GLU A 5 3.06 -9.58 -5.41
N LEU A 6 3.93 -8.74 -4.87
CA LEU A 6 3.96 -8.45 -3.45
C LEU A 6 2.63 -7.87 -2.98
N ALA A 7 2.06 -6.94 -3.76
CA ALA A 7 0.76 -6.34 -3.44
C ALA A 7 -0.36 -7.38 -3.45
N LEU A 8 -0.35 -8.32 -4.40
CA LEU A 8 -1.35 -9.38 -4.45
C LEU A 8 -1.26 -10.31 -3.24
N ILE A 9 -0.04 -10.67 -2.84
CA ILE A 9 0.17 -11.49 -1.65
C ILE A 9 -0.32 -10.75 -0.40
N ALA A 10 0.02 -9.47 -0.29
CA ALA A 10 -0.43 -8.64 0.83
C ALA A 10 -1.94 -8.58 0.89
N GLN A 11 -2.59 -8.42 -0.26
CA GLN A 11 -4.05 -8.35 -0.35
C GLN A 11 -4.70 -9.64 0.15
N GLU A 12 -4.10 -10.79 -0.15
CA GLU A 12 -4.61 -12.08 0.34
C GLU A 12 -4.53 -12.20 1.86
N HIS A 13 -3.51 -11.59 2.47
CA HIS A 13 -3.30 -11.65 3.92
C HIS A 13 -4.07 -10.57 4.68
N MET A 14 -4.72 -9.66 3.99
CA MET A 14 -5.53 -8.63 4.64
C MET A 14 -6.88 -9.21 5.08
N ASN A 15 -7.43 -8.61 6.13
CA ASN A 15 -8.75 -8.99 6.60
C ASN A 15 -9.81 -8.65 5.54
N LYS A 16 -10.47 -9.67 5.01
CA LYS A 16 -11.46 -9.52 3.94
C LYS A 16 -12.69 -8.71 4.35
N ASN A 17 -12.93 -8.55 5.65
CA ASN A 17 -14.04 -7.74 6.12
C ASN A 17 -13.75 -6.23 6.04
N ARG A 18 -12.53 -5.87 5.68
CA ARG A 18 -12.14 -4.47 5.50
C ARG A 18 -12.36 -4.08 4.05
N ILE A 19 -13.44 -3.40 3.80
CA ILE A 19 -13.79 -3.03 2.44
C ILE A 19 -13.24 -1.64 2.13
N TYR A 20 -11.95 -1.57 1.97
CA TYR A 20 -11.31 -0.36 1.48
C TYR A 20 -10.84 -0.57 0.04
N ALA A 21 -11.68 -1.25 -0.75
CA ALA A 21 -11.36 -1.67 -2.09
C ALA A 21 -10.93 -0.52 -3.00
N LYS A 22 -11.53 0.64 -2.81
CA LYS A 22 -11.20 1.83 -3.59
C LYS A 22 -9.75 2.25 -3.38
N GLY A 23 -9.31 2.30 -2.13
CA GLY A 23 -7.93 2.66 -1.81
C GLY A 23 -6.93 1.59 -2.22
N VAL A 24 -7.27 0.33 -2.03
CA VAL A 24 -6.42 -0.79 -2.46
C VAL A 24 -6.23 -0.73 -3.98
N SER A 25 -7.30 -0.55 -4.72
CA SER A 25 -7.26 -0.47 -6.18
C SER A 25 -6.41 0.72 -6.66
N PHE A 26 -6.58 1.86 -6.02
CA PHE A 26 -5.80 3.06 -6.34
C PHE A 26 -4.31 2.83 -6.08
N ALA A 27 -3.96 2.25 -4.95
CA ALA A 27 -2.56 1.96 -4.62
C ALA A 27 -1.94 1.01 -5.63
N MET A 28 -2.65 -0.04 -6.03
CA MET A 28 -2.15 -0.99 -7.02
C MET A 28 -1.92 -0.35 -8.38
N LYS A 29 -2.74 0.62 -8.76
CA LYS A 29 -2.57 1.33 -10.03
C LYS A 29 -1.41 2.30 -10.01
N THR A 30 -1.09 2.86 -8.85
CA THR A 30 -0.07 3.91 -8.72
C THR A 30 1.27 3.41 -8.21
N LEU A 31 1.35 2.15 -7.79
CA LEU A 31 2.62 1.54 -7.40
C LEU A 31 3.48 1.23 -8.62
N PRO A 32 4.81 1.36 -8.50
CA PRO A 32 5.69 0.92 -9.57
C PRO A 32 5.56 -0.61 -9.74
N LYS A 33 5.71 -1.09 -10.97
CA LYS A 33 5.60 -2.52 -11.25
C LYS A 33 6.77 -3.31 -10.69
N SER A 34 7.92 -2.69 -10.61
CA SER A 34 9.12 -3.33 -10.10
C SER A 34 9.93 -2.33 -9.27
N TYR A 35 10.79 -2.86 -8.43
CA TYR A 35 11.64 -2.06 -7.57
C TYR A 35 13.05 -2.65 -7.56
N ASN A 36 14.05 -1.83 -7.86
CA ASN A 36 15.46 -2.22 -7.84
C ASN A 36 16.06 -1.89 -6.49
N GLY A 37 16.06 -2.87 -5.59
CA GLY A 37 16.59 -2.67 -4.26
C GLY A 37 16.29 -3.86 -3.39
N THR A 38 16.71 -3.77 -2.14
CA THR A 38 16.44 -4.81 -1.16
C THR A 38 15.00 -4.70 -0.64
N LYS A 39 14.54 -5.75 0.03
CA LYS A 39 13.23 -5.71 0.68
C LYS A 39 13.17 -4.60 1.74
N ALA A 40 14.27 -4.38 2.46
CA ALA A 40 14.34 -3.30 3.44
C ALA A 40 14.16 -1.93 2.80
N GLU A 41 14.81 -1.71 1.66
CA GLU A 41 14.68 -0.46 0.90
C GLU A 41 13.26 -0.27 0.37
N LEU A 42 12.65 -1.34 -0.11
CA LEU A 42 11.26 -1.29 -0.55
C LEU A 42 10.34 -0.95 0.61
N ALA A 43 10.55 -1.55 1.78
CA ALA A 43 9.75 -1.23 2.96
C ALA A 43 9.85 0.25 3.33
N MET A 44 11.04 0.85 3.22
CA MET A 44 11.23 2.28 3.46
C MET A 44 10.48 3.13 2.44
N TYR A 45 10.54 2.75 1.18
CA TYR A 45 9.80 3.43 0.12
C TYR A 45 8.29 3.39 0.38
N LEU A 46 7.78 2.23 0.78
CA LEU A 46 6.36 2.07 1.08
C LEU A 46 5.95 2.89 2.31
N ALA A 47 6.82 2.97 3.32
CA ALA A 47 6.58 3.80 4.50
C ALA A 47 6.49 5.29 4.14
N GLU A 48 7.34 5.76 3.23
CA GLU A 48 7.27 7.14 2.73
C GLU A 48 5.97 7.40 1.99
N ARG A 49 5.48 6.42 1.23
CA ARG A 49 4.18 6.53 0.57
C ARG A 49 3.04 6.65 1.55
N ILE A 50 3.11 5.90 2.66
CA ILE A 50 2.10 6.01 3.72
C ILE A 50 2.10 7.43 4.30
N GLU A 51 3.28 7.98 4.58
CA GLU A 51 3.38 9.35 5.10
C GLU A 51 2.75 10.37 4.16
N ARG A 52 3.04 10.25 2.86
CA ARG A 52 2.44 11.16 1.86
C ARG A 52 0.93 11.00 1.79
N THR A 53 0.45 9.77 1.89
CA THR A 53 -0.98 9.50 1.89
C THR A 53 -1.67 10.14 3.10
N ILE A 54 -1.06 10.03 4.28
CA ILE A 54 -1.58 10.63 5.49
C ILE A 54 -1.61 12.15 5.38
N CYS A 55 -0.57 12.76 4.82
CA CYS A 55 -0.53 14.21 4.62
C CYS A 55 -1.64 14.69 3.70
N ASN A 56 -1.93 13.93 2.65
CA ASN A 56 -3.02 14.28 1.73
C ASN A 56 -4.40 14.06 2.35
N MET A 57 -4.49 13.11 3.25
CA MET A 57 -5.75 12.73 3.89
C MET A 57 -6.37 13.87 4.70
N SER A 58 -5.55 14.76 5.24
CA SER A 58 -6.04 15.88 6.05
C SER A 58 -6.91 16.86 5.25
N HIS A 59 -6.85 16.82 3.93
CA HIS A 59 -7.55 17.73 3.04
C HIS A 59 -8.66 17.07 2.22
N ASP A 60 -8.90 15.77 2.46
CA ASP A 60 -9.85 15.00 1.68
C ASP A 60 -10.77 14.21 2.59
N GLU A 61 -12.05 14.15 2.22
CA GLU A 61 -13.06 13.43 2.98
C GLU A 61 -13.22 11.97 2.55
N ASP A 62 -12.52 11.55 1.51
CA ASP A 62 -12.63 10.17 1.01
C ASP A 62 -11.73 9.23 1.82
N HIS A 63 -12.22 8.88 3.01
CA HIS A 63 -11.48 8.00 3.93
C HIS A 63 -11.26 6.61 3.36
N GLU A 64 -12.23 6.10 2.60
CA GLU A 64 -12.11 4.79 1.99
C GLU A 64 -10.91 4.73 1.04
N LEU A 65 -10.72 5.79 0.25
CA LEU A 65 -9.57 5.88 -0.67
C LEU A 65 -8.25 5.87 0.09
N TYR A 66 -8.14 6.64 1.16
CA TYR A 66 -6.88 6.76 1.88
C TYR A 66 -6.60 5.59 2.81
N TYR A 67 -7.59 5.12 3.55
CA TYR A 67 -7.41 3.99 4.45
C TYR A 67 -7.11 2.70 3.69
N GLY A 68 -7.70 2.51 2.52
CA GLY A 68 -7.38 1.36 1.69
C GLY A 68 -5.94 1.34 1.23
N GLN A 69 -5.41 2.49 0.83
CA GLN A 69 -4.01 2.62 0.47
C GLN A 69 -3.10 2.29 1.65
N ILE A 70 -3.38 2.89 2.81
CA ILE A 70 -2.58 2.69 4.01
C ILE A 70 -2.60 1.21 4.44
N ALA A 71 -3.77 0.59 4.40
CA ALA A 71 -3.90 -0.82 4.78
C ALA A 71 -3.06 -1.74 3.88
N LEU A 72 -3.14 -1.53 2.56
CA LEU A 72 -2.35 -2.33 1.63
C LEU A 72 -0.86 -2.10 1.82
N LEU A 73 -0.43 -0.84 1.89
CA LEU A 73 0.98 -0.50 2.04
C LEU A 73 1.56 -1.06 3.35
N ASN A 74 0.80 -0.98 4.44
CA ASN A 74 1.22 -1.56 5.71
C ASN A 74 1.41 -3.07 5.61
N GLN A 75 0.47 -3.76 4.96
CA GLN A 75 0.59 -5.21 4.80
C GLN A 75 1.78 -5.56 3.90
N MET A 76 2.02 -4.79 2.85
CA MET A 76 3.18 -5.01 1.99
C MET A 76 4.49 -4.84 2.77
N ILE A 77 4.56 -3.86 3.66
CA ILE A 77 5.74 -3.68 4.53
C ILE A 77 5.95 -4.92 5.39
N LYS A 78 4.90 -5.46 5.97
CA LYS A 78 4.99 -6.69 6.77
C LYS A 78 5.51 -7.87 5.94
N GLU A 79 5.10 -7.96 4.68
CA GLU A 79 5.59 -9.01 3.79
C GLU A 79 7.08 -8.84 3.46
N CYS A 80 7.60 -7.63 3.55
CA CYS A 80 9.02 -7.34 3.35
C CYS A 80 9.88 -7.67 4.55
N LEU A 81 9.31 -7.76 5.70
CA LEU A 81 10.01 -8.02 6.95
C LEU A 81 9.97 -9.50 7.29
#